data_198b1864e5648c057a721150b5e0c21c
#
_entry.id   198b1864e5648c057a721150b5e0c21c
#
_cell.length_a   1.000
_cell.length_b   1.000
_cell.length_c   1.000
_cell.angle_alpha   90.00
_cell.angle_beta   90.00
_cell.angle_gamma   90.00
#
_symmetry.space_group_name_H-M   'P 1'
#
loop_
_entity.id
_entity.type
_entity.pdbx_description
1 polymer ?
#
loop_
_entity_poly.entity_id
_entity_poly.type
_entity_poly.pdbx_seq_one_letter_code
_entity_poly.pdbx_strand_id
1 'polypeptide(L)'
;MKLLDFNNEGYDIFRRWYVDGRLYFHKVIDVDDPKQGIKELRYVDPRKIRKMRKPRTKKDDRTGVTVHLKADEFFIFNPKGISANQTQNVKIAPDSIAYVVSGLLDPRTNMVMSYLHKAIKPLNQLRMLEDATIIYRMSRAPERRIFYIDVGNLPKIKAEQYLNEMMTRHKNKLVYDAQTGQIRDDRKFMTMLEDFWLPRREGGRGTEITTLPGGNNLGEMTDVEYFHKKALQAMNVPEGRMASETAFNVGRSSEITRDELKFAKFIARLRNKFTKLFDDLLCTQLILKNIIKSKAEWEELKEGVNYDFRVDNHFDELKNTEIWHERLNLANDVDPFVGKYVSVEWVRKTVLRMTEDDIK
;
A
#
# COMPACT_ATOMS: atom_id res chain seq x y z
N MET A 1 8.16 -14.86 -21.00
CA MET A 1 9.16 -14.48 -20.01
C MET A 1 10.29 -13.64 -20.62
N LYS A 2 10.97 -14.10 -21.70
CA LYS A 2 12.05 -13.31 -22.37
C LYS A 2 11.58 -11.95 -22.92
N LEU A 3 10.37 -11.87 -23.53
CA LEU A 3 9.82 -10.60 -24.06
C LEU A 3 9.57 -9.51 -23.00
N LEU A 4 9.31 -9.91 -21.76
CA LEU A 4 9.10 -8.99 -20.64
C LEU A 4 10.39 -8.75 -19.85
N ASP A 5 11.47 -9.45 -20.17
CA ASP A 5 12.67 -9.57 -19.32
C ASP A 5 12.30 -9.77 -17.83
N PHE A 6 11.35 -10.68 -17.59
CA PHE A 6 10.66 -10.79 -16.32
C PHE A 6 11.59 -11.13 -15.14
N ASN A 7 12.74 -11.72 -15.42
CA ASN A 7 13.73 -12.02 -14.38
C ASN A 7 14.34 -10.73 -13.79
N ASN A 8 14.53 -9.71 -14.62
CA ASN A 8 15.15 -8.45 -14.20
C ASN A 8 14.07 -7.40 -13.86
N GLU A 9 13.06 -7.25 -14.72
CA GLU A 9 12.04 -6.20 -14.59
C GLU A 9 10.75 -6.67 -13.88
N GLY A 10 10.64 -7.94 -13.51
CA GLY A 10 9.41 -8.51 -12.95
C GLY A 10 8.92 -7.80 -11.70
N TYR A 11 9.83 -7.37 -10.83
CA TYR A 11 9.50 -6.59 -9.64
C TYR A 11 8.88 -5.23 -10.02
N ASP A 12 9.49 -4.49 -10.95
CA ASP A 12 9.03 -3.16 -11.34
C ASP A 12 7.69 -3.22 -12.09
N ILE A 13 7.51 -4.23 -12.94
CA ILE A 13 6.25 -4.48 -13.64
C ILE A 13 5.14 -4.76 -12.62
N PHE A 14 5.38 -5.65 -11.65
CA PHE A 14 4.42 -5.96 -10.60
C PHE A 14 4.14 -4.75 -9.71
N ARG A 15 5.17 -3.99 -9.31
CA ARG A 15 5.05 -2.77 -8.52
C ARG A 15 4.17 -1.73 -9.21
N ARG A 16 4.40 -1.48 -10.51
CA ARG A 16 3.57 -0.56 -11.31
C ARG A 16 2.10 -1.00 -11.31
N TRP A 17 1.85 -2.29 -11.56
CA TRP A 17 0.49 -2.81 -11.51
C TRP A 17 -0.15 -2.68 -10.13
N TYR A 18 0.58 -2.93 -9.07
CA TYR A 18 0.09 -2.83 -7.69
C TYR A 18 -0.23 -1.39 -7.30
N VAL A 19 0.65 -0.44 -7.68
CA VAL A 19 0.51 0.99 -7.39
C VAL A 19 -0.60 1.63 -8.23
N ASP A 20 -0.64 1.39 -9.54
CA ASP A 20 -1.60 2.03 -10.45
C ASP A 20 -2.93 1.28 -10.54
N GLY A 21 -2.98 0.02 -10.08
CA GLY A 21 -4.15 -0.86 -10.19
C GLY A 21 -4.44 -1.34 -11.61
N ARG A 22 -3.64 -0.93 -12.59
CA ARG A 22 -3.80 -1.24 -14.01
C ARG A 22 -2.47 -1.17 -14.72
N LEU A 23 -2.27 -2.08 -15.66
CA LEU A 23 -1.04 -2.21 -16.43
C LEU A 23 -1.38 -2.31 -17.91
N TYR A 24 -0.64 -1.62 -18.75
CA TYR A 24 -0.81 -1.60 -20.19
C TYR A 24 0.51 -1.85 -20.89
N PHE A 25 0.50 -2.83 -21.81
CA PHE A 25 1.61 -3.04 -22.74
C PHE A 25 1.08 -3.03 -24.17
N HIS A 26 1.70 -2.24 -25.01
CA HIS A 26 1.44 -2.26 -26.45
C HIS A 26 2.24 -3.40 -27.07
N LYS A 27 1.53 -4.29 -27.75
CA LYS A 27 2.07 -5.44 -28.47
C LYS A 27 2.55 -4.97 -29.83
N VAL A 28 3.85 -4.90 -30.03
CA VAL A 28 4.44 -4.54 -31.33
C VAL A 28 4.64 -5.81 -32.13
N ILE A 29 3.99 -5.88 -33.29
CA ILE A 29 4.01 -7.02 -34.20
C ILE A 29 4.58 -6.53 -35.52
N ASP A 30 5.38 -7.36 -36.19
CA ASP A 30 5.83 -7.06 -37.54
C ASP A 30 4.65 -7.20 -38.52
N VAL A 31 4.41 -6.16 -39.32
CA VAL A 31 3.29 -6.14 -40.29
C VAL A 31 3.61 -7.03 -41.48
N ASP A 32 4.89 -7.11 -41.88
CA ASP A 32 5.34 -7.87 -43.07
C ASP A 32 5.41 -9.38 -42.74
N ASP A 33 5.76 -9.76 -41.52
CA ASP A 33 5.79 -11.17 -41.08
C ASP A 33 5.17 -11.37 -39.71
N PRO A 34 3.83 -11.41 -39.62
CA PRO A 34 3.13 -11.60 -38.33
C PRO A 34 3.42 -12.96 -37.66
N LYS A 35 3.90 -13.96 -38.43
CA LYS A 35 4.19 -15.31 -37.91
C LYS A 35 5.39 -15.35 -36.96
N GLN A 36 6.25 -14.34 -36.95
CA GLN A 36 7.31 -14.22 -35.94
C GLN A 36 6.75 -14.02 -34.54
N GLY A 37 5.50 -13.55 -34.45
CA GLY A 37 4.83 -13.27 -33.18
C GLY A 37 5.08 -11.85 -32.68
N ILE A 38 4.96 -11.66 -31.39
CA ILE A 38 5.20 -10.36 -30.74
C ILE A 38 6.71 -10.09 -30.73
N LYS A 39 7.11 -8.97 -31.34
CA LYS A 39 8.51 -8.54 -31.45
C LYS A 39 8.98 -7.79 -30.21
N GLU A 40 8.14 -6.90 -29.70
CA GLU A 40 8.45 -6.03 -28.57
C GLU A 40 7.19 -5.73 -27.77
N LEU A 41 7.34 -5.52 -26.44
CA LEU A 41 6.29 -5.05 -25.56
C LEU A 41 6.66 -3.67 -25.03
N ARG A 42 5.88 -2.65 -25.37
CA ARG A 42 6.08 -1.28 -24.91
C ARG A 42 5.14 -0.95 -23.78
N TYR A 43 5.71 -0.59 -22.63
CA TYR A 43 4.93 -0.10 -21.50
C TYR A 43 4.24 1.22 -21.86
N VAL A 44 2.96 1.33 -21.51
CA VAL A 44 2.17 2.56 -21.68
C VAL A 44 1.71 3.06 -20.32
N ASP A 45 2.03 4.34 -20.04
CA ASP A 45 1.64 4.98 -18.76
C ASP A 45 0.11 4.99 -18.62
N PRO A 46 -0.44 4.47 -17.52
CA PRO A 46 -1.89 4.44 -17.24
C PRO A 46 -2.58 5.81 -17.26
N ARG A 47 -1.81 6.90 -17.10
CA ARG A 47 -2.32 8.27 -17.17
C ARG A 47 -2.57 8.75 -18.60
N LYS A 48 -1.95 8.08 -19.58
CA LYS A 48 -2.03 8.43 -21.01
C LYS A 48 -3.01 7.55 -21.79
N ILE A 49 -3.48 6.45 -21.20
CA ILE A 49 -4.35 5.49 -21.87
C ILE A 49 -5.57 5.15 -21.02
N ARG A 50 -6.72 4.99 -21.66
CA ARG A 50 -7.97 4.59 -21.02
C ARG A 50 -8.72 3.60 -21.88
N LYS A 51 -9.26 2.54 -21.26
CA LYS A 51 -10.21 1.62 -21.91
C LYS A 51 -11.59 2.28 -21.93
N MET A 52 -12.18 2.34 -23.11
CA MET A 52 -13.53 2.86 -23.33
C MET A 52 -14.44 1.73 -23.80
N ARG A 53 -15.67 1.77 -23.31
CA ARG A 53 -16.73 0.86 -23.69
C ARG A 53 -17.92 1.68 -24.18
N LYS A 54 -18.26 1.55 -25.45
CA LYS A 54 -19.41 2.22 -26.05
C LYS A 54 -20.54 1.22 -26.20
N PRO A 55 -21.64 1.33 -25.45
CA PRO A 55 -22.78 0.45 -25.63
C PRO A 55 -23.39 0.70 -27.00
N ARG A 56 -23.65 -0.38 -27.74
CA ARG A 56 -24.46 -0.31 -28.94
C ARG A 56 -25.89 -0.69 -28.57
N THR A 57 -26.82 0.19 -28.91
CA THR A 57 -28.26 -0.08 -28.77
C THR A 57 -28.89 -0.05 -30.15
N LYS A 58 -29.72 -1.02 -30.42
CA LYS A 58 -30.56 -1.04 -31.63
C LYS A 58 -32.01 -0.99 -31.15
N LYS A 59 -32.76 -0.01 -31.66
CA LYS A 59 -34.21 0.06 -31.45
C LYS A 59 -34.86 -0.89 -32.41
N ASP A 60 -35.65 -1.80 -31.93
CA ASP A 60 -36.43 -2.69 -32.80
C ASP A 60 -37.65 -1.91 -33.31
N ASP A 61 -37.72 -1.72 -34.62
CA ASP A 61 -38.78 -0.91 -35.27
C ASP A 61 -40.17 -1.52 -35.11
N ARG A 62 -40.28 -2.84 -34.81
CA ARG A 62 -41.57 -3.51 -34.65
C ARG A 62 -42.11 -3.44 -33.20
N THR A 63 -41.23 -3.60 -32.25
CA THR A 63 -41.62 -3.69 -30.82
C THR A 63 -41.35 -2.42 -30.04
N GLY A 64 -40.61 -1.45 -30.61
CA GLY A 64 -40.16 -0.24 -29.90
C GLY A 64 -39.14 -0.48 -28.82
N VAL A 65 -38.78 -1.74 -28.56
CA VAL A 65 -37.85 -2.15 -27.49
C VAL A 65 -36.41 -1.87 -27.89
N THR A 66 -35.64 -1.28 -26.99
CA THR A 66 -34.22 -1.04 -27.19
C THR A 66 -33.42 -2.29 -26.83
N VAL A 67 -32.87 -2.96 -27.82
CA VAL A 67 -32.01 -4.13 -27.64
C VAL A 67 -30.57 -3.68 -27.46
N HIS A 68 -29.93 -4.15 -26.39
CA HIS A 68 -28.52 -3.91 -26.14
C HIS A 68 -27.67 -4.92 -26.92
N LEU A 69 -26.91 -4.43 -27.91
CA LEU A 69 -25.93 -5.22 -28.64
C LEU A 69 -24.61 -5.26 -27.89
N LYS A 70 -23.70 -6.13 -28.39
CA LYS A 70 -22.34 -6.20 -27.83
C LYS A 70 -21.66 -4.84 -27.91
N ALA A 71 -21.16 -4.35 -26.77
CA ALA A 71 -20.51 -3.06 -26.69
C ALA A 71 -19.18 -3.04 -27.46
N ASP A 72 -18.89 -1.95 -28.15
CA ASP A 72 -17.58 -1.73 -28.73
C ASP A 72 -16.58 -1.34 -27.66
N GLU A 73 -15.52 -2.10 -27.54
CA GLU A 73 -14.41 -1.82 -26.65
C GLU A 73 -13.21 -1.31 -27.45
N PHE A 74 -12.57 -0.26 -26.98
CA PHE A 74 -11.36 0.29 -27.58
C PHE A 74 -10.56 1.06 -26.54
N PHE A 75 -9.29 1.30 -26.83
CA PHE A 75 -8.45 2.17 -26.01
C PHE A 75 -8.31 3.54 -26.66
N ILE A 76 -8.25 4.56 -25.81
CA ILE A 76 -7.92 5.92 -26.22
C ILE A 76 -6.55 6.25 -25.59
N PHE A 77 -5.63 6.65 -26.44
CA PHE A 77 -4.29 7.09 -26.03
C PHE A 77 -4.09 8.56 -26.35
N ASN A 78 -3.55 9.30 -25.38
CA ASN A 78 -3.16 10.70 -25.57
C ASN A 78 -1.74 10.91 -24.99
N PRO A 79 -0.76 11.31 -25.81
CA PRO A 79 0.62 11.49 -25.36
C PRO A 79 0.78 12.53 -24.26
N LYS A 80 -0.08 13.57 -24.22
CA LYS A 80 -0.08 14.62 -23.19
C LYS A 80 -0.88 14.30 -21.93
N GLY A 81 -1.54 13.12 -21.89
CA GLY A 81 -2.43 12.69 -20.81
C GLY A 81 -3.91 12.85 -21.15
N ILE A 82 -4.75 12.02 -20.52
CA ILE A 82 -6.19 11.91 -20.83
C ILE A 82 -6.97 13.20 -20.48
N SER A 83 -6.45 14.00 -19.57
CA SER A 83 -7.04 15.29 -19.17
C SER A 83 -6.69 16.44 -20.09
N ALA A 84 -5.78 16.25 -21.04
CA ALA A 84 -5.39 17.23 -22.02
C ALA A 84 -6.35 17.26 -23.23
N ASN A 85 -6.25 18.30 -24.06
CA ASN A 85 -7.13 18.55 -25.19
C ASN A 85 -7.43 17.29 -26.03
N GLN A 86 -8.70 17.06 -26.33
CA GLN A 86 -9.21 15.86 -27.01
C GLN A 86 -8.75 15.69 -28.46
N THR A 87 -8.17 16.72 -29.05
CA THR A 87 -7.76 16.76 -30.48
C THR A 87 -6.64 15.79 -30.85
N GLN A 88 -5.90 15.26 -29.89
CA GLN A 88 -4.77 14.34 -30.11
C GLN A 88 -5.06 12.89 -29.65
N ASN A 89 -6.32 12.54 -29.49
CA ASN A 89 -6.70 11.21 -29.04
C ASN A 89 -6.56 10.18 -30.17
N VAL A 90 -5.72 9.18 -29.95
CA VAL A 90 -5.57 8.03 -30.88
C VAL A 90 -6.42 6.87 -30.36
N LYS A 91 -7.27 6.33 -31.23
CA LYS A 91 -8.05 5.14 -30.94
C LYS A 91 -7.24 3.89 -31.28
N ILE A 92 -7.08 3.00 -30.32
CA ILE A 92 -6.31 1.75 -30.47
C ILE A 92 -7.25 0.56 -30.30
N ALA A 93 -7.04 -0.47 -31.11
CA ALA A 93 -7.80 -1.71 -31.05
C ALA A 93 -7.50 -2.47 -29.75
N PRO A 94 -8.49 -3.20 -29.18
CA PRO A 94 -8.28 -3.93 -27.93
C PRO A 94 -7.22 -5.02 -28.02
N ASP A 95 -7.07 -5.64 -29.18
CA ASP A 95 -6.12 -6.75 -29.38
C ASP A 95 -4.65 -6.28 -29.39
N SER A 96 -4.40 -5.00 -29.67
CA SER A 96 -3.05 -4.42 -29.69
C SER A 96 -2.48 -4.11 -28.31
N ILE A 97 -3.32 -4.13 -27.27
CA ILE A 97 -2.92 -3.77 -25.90
C ILE A 97 -3.13 -4.96 -24.97
N ALA A 98 -2.08 -5.37 -24.27
CA ALA A 98 -2.20 -6.25 -23.12
C ALA A 98 -2.63 -5.40 -21.90
N TYR A 99 -3.77 -5.74 -21.32
CA TYR A 99 -4.41 -4.96 -20.27
C TYR A 99 -4.74 -5.81 -19.07
N VAL A 100 -4.15 -5.47 -17.91
CA VAL A 100 -4.38 -6.15 -16.65
C VAL A 100 -4.82 -5.15 -15.58
N VAL A 101 -5.88 -5.52 -14.86
CA VAL A 101 -6.48 -4.69 -13.80
C VAL A 101 -6.39 -5.36 -12.44
N SER A 102 -6.40 -4.53 -11.39
CA SER A 102 -6.46 -4.99 -10.00
C SER A 102 -7.75 -5.77 -9.68
N GLY A 103 -8.82 -5.51 -10.44
CA GLY A 103 -10.16 -6.03 -10.17
C GLY A 103 -10.89 -5.30 -9.06
N LEU A 104 -10.32 -4.22 -8.52
CA LEU A 104 -10.99 -3.33 -7.58
C LEU A 104 -11.62 -2.18 -8.39
N LEU A 105 -12.94 -2.06 -8.28
CA LEU A 105 -13.70 -1.01 -8.96
C LEU A 105 -14.35 -0.09 -7.93
N ASP A 106 -14.33 1.20 -8.20
CA ASP A 106 -15.14 2.16 -7.46
C ASP A 106 -16.62 1.96 -7.83
N PRO A 107 -17.51 1.68 -6.86
CA PRO A 107 -18.92 1.43 -7.15
C PRO A 107 -19.64 2.60 -7.84
N ARG A 108 -19.16 3.84 -7.59
CA ARG A 108 -19.80 5.06 -8.10
C ARG A 108 -19.35 5.43 -9.50
N THR A 109 -18.03 5.32 -9.76
CA THR A 109 -17.44 5.79 -11.02
C THR A 109 -17.05 4.66 -11.96
N ASN A 110 -17.11 3.40 -11.52
CA ASN A 110 -16.59 2.22 -12.22
C ASN A 110 -15.12 2.34 -12.63
N MET A 111 -14.38 3.23 -11.96
CA MET A 111 -12.94 3.38 -12.20
C MET A 111 -12.16 2.29 -11.48
N VAL A 112 -11.11 1.79 -12.13
CA VAL A 112 -10.20 0.83 -11.51
C VAL A 112 -9.40 1.52 -10.42
N MET A 113 -9.43 0.94 -9.21
CA MET A 113 -8.69 1.43 -8.07
C MET A 113 -7.40 0.65 -7.84
N SER A 114 -6.42 1.31 -7.28
CA SER A 114 -5.18 0.73 -6.79
C SER A 114 -5.41 -0.11 -5.53
N TYR A 115 -4.55 -1.10 -5.29
CA TYR A 115 -4.52 -1.81 -4.00
C TYR A 115 -4.15 -0.90 -2.83
N LEU A 116 -3.38 0.15 -3.10
CA LEU A 116 -2.98 1.15 -2.10
C LEU A 116 -4.11 2.13 -1.75
N HIS A 117 -5.21 2.15 -2.51
CA HIS A 117 -6.29 3.13 -2.29
C HIS A 117 -6.83 3.09 -0.85
N LYS A 118 -6.97 1.90 -0.26
CA LYS A 118 -7.44 1.73 1.12
C LYS A 118 -6.48 2.29 2.17
N ALA A 119 -5.18 2.35 1.85
CA ALA A 119 -4.15 2.83 2.74
C ALA A 119 -3.98 4.36 2.73
N ILE A 120 -4.49 5.05 1.71
CA ILE A 120 -4.31 6.51 1.55
C ILE A 120 -4.83 7.27 2.79
N LYS A 121 -6.03 6.95 3.25
CA LYS A 121 -6.64 7.64 4.39
C LYS A 121 -5.86 7.42 5.70
N PRO A 122 -5.60 6.18 6.14
CA PRO A 122 -4.85 5.95 7.37
C PRO A 122 -3.41 6.46 7.29
N LEU A 123 -2.77 6.41 6.12
CA LEU A 123 -1.42 6.92 5.93
C LEU A 123 -1.37 8.46 6.06
N ASN A 124 -2.32 9.18 5.47
CA ASN A 124 -2.41 10.63 5.62
C ASN A 124 -2.70 11.03 7.07
N GLN A 125 -3.55 10.27 7.77
CA GLN A 125 -3.82 10.49 9.20
C GLN A 125 -2.57 10.25 10.05
N LEU A 126 -1.82 9.17 9.78
CA LEU A 126 -0.57 8.86 10.44
C LEU A 126 0.42 10.03 10.27
N ARG A 127 0.66 10.46 9.05
CA ARG A 127 1.56 11.58 8.74
C ARG A 127 1.17 12.86 9.49
N MET A 128 -0.12 13.20 9.47
CA MET A 128 -0.60 14.37 10.21
C MET A 128 -0.38 14.26 11.72
N LEU A 129 -0.53 13.06 12.30
CA LEU A 129 -0.28 12.82 13.72
C LEU A 129 1.21 12.86 14.05
N GLU A 130 2.06 12.31 13.20
CA GLU A 130 3.52 12.39 13.35
C GLU A 130 3.96 13.86 13.38
N ASP A 131 3.54 14.66 12.38
CA ASP A 131 3.85 16.09 12.30
C ASP A 131 3.30 16.84 13.52
N ALA A 132 2.04 16.57 13.92
CA ALA A 132 1.41 17.20 15.08
C ALA A 132 2.12 16.84 16.40
N THR A 133 2.57 15.59 16.54
CA THR A 133 3.31 15.12 17.72
C THR A 133 4.66 15.82 17.84
N ILE A 134 5.37 16.00 16.73
CA ILE A 134 6.64 16.72 16.69
C ILE A 134 6.42 18.18 17.11
N ILE A 135 5.43 18.85 16.49
CA ILE A 135 5.10 20.25 16.82
C ILE A 135 4.69 20.37 18.28
N TYR A 136 3.85 19.47 18.79
CA TYR A 136 3.43 19.47 20.19
C TYR A 136 4.61 19.29 21.13
N ARG A 137 5.50 18.35 20.88
CA ARG A 137 6.70 18.10 21.69
C ARG A 137 7.62 19.33 21.68
N MET A 138 7.89 19.89 20.50
CA MET A 138 8.73 21.07 20.39
C MET A 138 8.14 22.30 21.10
N SER A 139 6.81 22.46 21.04
CA SER A 139 6.15 23.62 21.64
C SER A 139 5.87 23.47 23.13
N ARG A 140 5.73 22.22 23.64
CA ARG A 140 5.33 21.94 25.02
C ARG A 140 6.41 21.32 25.89
N ALA A 141 7.43 20.68 25.29
CA ALA A 141 8.53 20.07 26.05
C ALA A 141 9.35 21.09 26.86
N PRO A 142 9.74 22.24 26.29
CA PRO A 142 10.45 23.23 27.11
C PRO A 142 9.49 23.94 28.04
N GLU A 143 9.93 24.13 29.29
CA GLU A 143 9.27 24.98 30.24
C GLU A 143 9.25 26.40 29.68
N ARG A 144 8.09 27.02 29.63
CA ARG A 144 7.93 28.41 29.23
C ARG A 144 8.05 29.28 30.47
N ARG A 145 8.80 30.36 30.35
CA ARG A 145 8.97 31.32 31.42
C ARG A 145 8.04 32.50 31.22
N ILE A 146 7.37 32.93 32.27
CA ILE A 146 6.57 34.12 32.29
C ILE A 146 7.37 35.14 33.13
N PHE A 147 7.75 36.22 32.46
CA PHE A 147 8.42 37.35 33.11
C PHE A 147 7.36 38.39 33.47
N TYR A 148 7.04 38.56 34.71
CA TYR A 148 6.24 39.68 35.22
C TYR A 148 7.18 40.83 35.47
N ILE A 149 7.14 41.88 34.69
CA ILE A 149 7.99 43.04 34.83
C ILE A 149 7.20 44.13 35.50
N ASP A 150 7.72 44.59 36.66
CA ASP A 150 7.14 45.72 37.34
C ASP A 150 7.46 47.01 36.56
N VAL A 151 6.42 47.63 36.03
CA VAL A 151 6.51 48.89 35.32
C VAL A 151 6.14 50.10 36.19
N GLY A 152 5.83 49.88 37.47
CA GLY A 152 5.46 50.92 38.41
C GLY A 152 4.37 51.83 37.90
N ASN A 153 4.49 53.11 38.17
CA ASN A 153 3.54 54.17 37.76
C ASN A 153 3.87 54.75 36.39
N LEU A 154 4.61 54.08 35.51
CA LEU A 154 4.90 54.61 34.18
C LEU A 154 3.61 54.75 33.32
N PRO A 155 3.50 55.82 32.52
CA PRO A 155 2.45 55.96 31.53
C PRO A 155 2.45 54.77 30.59
N LYS A 156 1.26 54.34 30.12
CA LYS A 156 1.07 53.12 29.32
C LYS A 156 2.07 53.03 28.15
N ILE A 157 2.27 54.10 27.42
CA ILE A 157 3.18 54.15 26.26
C ILE A 157 4.64 53.92 26.66
N LYS A 158 5.09 54.52 27.78
CA LYS A 158 6.47 54.32 28.28
C LYS A 158 6.66 52.93 28.88
N ALA A 159 5.63 52.35 29.49
CA ALA A 159 5.64 50.97 29.99
C ALA A 159 5.79 49.96 28.84
N GLU A 160 5.06 50.14 27.76
CA GLU A 160 5.17 49.32 26.55
C GLU A 160 6.54 49.45 25.86
N GLN A 161 7.08 50.67 25.81
CA GLN A 161 8.43 50.88 25.26
C GLN A 161 9.50 50.20 26.12
N TYR A 162 9.43 50.33 27.43
CA TYR A 162 10.35 49.67 28.35
C TYR A 162 10.28 48.13 28.23
N LEU A 163 9.08 47.58 28.11
CA LEU A 163 8.84 46.16 27.93
C LEU A 163 9.45 45.68 26.61
N ASN A 164 9.22 46.37 25.51
CA ASN A 164 9.78 46.10 24.20
C ASN A 164 11.31 46.13 24.20
N GLU A 165 11.90 47.11 24.90
CA GLU A 165 13.35 47.22 25.03
C GLU A 165 13.95 46.06 25.79
N MET A 166 13.31 45.66 26.90
CA MET A 166 13.72 44.46 27.69
C MET A 166 13.56 43.17 26.90
N MET A 167 12.45 43.01 26.18
CA MET A 167 12.25 41.88 25.27
C MET A 167 13.35 41.78 24.23
N THR A 168 13.70 42.89 23.61
CA THR A 168 14.71 42.94 22.54
C THR A 168 16.11 42.59 23.07
N ARG A 169 16.43 42.99 24.30
CA ARG A 169 17.74 42.71 24.94
C ARG A 169 17.90 41.25 25.36
N HIS A 170 16.81 40.58 25.79
CA HIS A 170 16.88 39.26 26.42
C HIS A 170 16.24 38.12 25.63
N LYS A 171 15.76 38.38 24.40
CA LYS A 171 15.08 37.37 23.59
C LYS A 171 16.08 36.51 22.81
N ASN A 172 16.23 35.27 23.21
CA ASN A 172 16.94 34.22 22.45
C ASN A 172 15.96 33.54 21.52
N LYS A 173 16.27 33.47 20.23
CA LYS A 173 15.42 32.83 19.21
C LYS A 173 16.13 31.63 18.63
N LEU A 174 15.54 30.48 18.79
CA LEU A 174 15.87 29.24 18.08
C LEU A 174 14.77 28.94 17.07
N VAL A 175 15.11 28.79 15.82
CA VAL A 175 14.18 28.45 14.75
C VAL A 175 14.48 27.04 14.25
N TYR A 176 13.46 26.21 14.22
CA TYR A 176 13.52 24.88 13.62
C TYR A 176 13.02 24.96 12.17
N ASP A 177 13.84 24.54 11.23
CA ASP A 177 13.46 24.42 9.83
C ASP A 177 12.90 23.00 9.57
N ALA A 178 11.61 22.92 9.35
CA ALA A 178 10.90 21.64 9.12
C ALA A 178 11.30 20.96 7.80
N GLN A 179 11.91 21.66 6.84
CA GLN A 179 12.35 21.07 5.58
C GLN A 179 13.74 20.44 5.68
N THR A 180 14.62 21.06 6.45
CA THR A 180 16.01 20.61 6.58
C THR A 180 16.30 19.88 7.88
N GLY A 181 15.39 19.96 8.87
CA GLY A 181 15.60 19.40 10.22
C GLY A 181 16.67 20.10 11.03
N GLN A 182 17.17 21.26 10.58
CA GLN A 182 18.22 22.01 11.27
C GLN A 182 17.66 23.08 12.21
N ILE A 183 18.33 23.24 13.35
CA ILE A 183 18.03 24.31 14.30
C ILE A 183 18.92 25.51 13.91
N ARG A 184 18.30 26.63 13.54
CA ARG A 184 19.00 27.89 13.23
C ARG A 184 18.68 28.94 14.27
N ASP A 185 19.68 29.69 14.65
CA ASP A 185 19.49 30.93 15.46
C ASP A 185 19.16 32.09 14.50
N ASP A 186 17.87 32.33 14.29
CA ASP A 186 17.42 33.38 13.38
C ASP A 186 16.56 34.42 14.14
N ARG A 187 17.09 35.60 14.27
CA ARG A 187 16.47 36.70 15.03
C ARG A 187 15.24 37.31 14.37
N LYS A 188 14.89 36.90 13.16
CA LYS A 188 13.78 37.48 12.37
C LYS A 188 12.45 36.74 12.46
N PHE A 189 12.42 35.49 12.97
CA PHE A 189 11.20 34.72 12.98
C PHE A 189 10.68 34.47 14.41
N MET A 190 9.35 34.48 14.58
CA MET A 190 8.70 34.08 15.81
C MET A 190 8.96 32.57 16.05
N THR A 191 9.52 32.25 17.21
CA THR A 191 9.77 30.85 17.58
C THR A 191 8.64 30.27 18.40
N MET A 192 8.43 28.96 18.31
CA MET A 192 7.48 28.22 19.16
C MET A 192 7.89 28.24 20.66
N LEU A 193 9.06 28.74 20.99
CA LEU A 193 9.65 28.81 22.32
C LEU A 193 9.65 30.25 22.85
N GLU A 194 8.53 30.93 22.78
CA GLU A 194 8.45 32.28 23.28
C GLU A 194 8.20 32.35 24.80
N ASP A 195 9.07 33.05 25.51
CA ASP A 195 8.82 33.45 26.90
C ASP A 195 7.74 34.56 26.91
N PHE A 196 6.86 34.53 27.90
CA PHE A 196 5.82 35.55 28.04
C PHE A 196 6.31 36.69 28.91
N TRP A 197 6.19 37.93 28.40
CA TRP A 197 6.57 39.15 29.07
C TRP A 197 5.32 39.98 29.37
N LEU A 198 4.94 40.02 30.65
CA LEU A 198 3.70 40.65 31.08
C LEU A 198 3.98 41.87 31.95
N PRO A 199 3.44 43.06 31.69
CA PRO A 199 3.58 44.19 32.54
C PRO A 199 2.73 44.03 33.82
N ARG A 200 3.30 44.31 34.97
CA ARG A 200 2.60 44.35 36.25
C ARG A 200 2.53 45.76 36.73
N ARG A 201 1.38 46.20 37.20
CA ARG A 201 1.14 47.50 37.80
C ARG A 201 0.67 47.33 39.21
N GLU A 202 1.19 48.20 40.08
CA GLU A 202 0.79 48.43 41.48
C GLU A 202 0.61 47.28 42.45
N GLY A 203 1.19 47.39 43.62
CA GLY A 203 0.93 46.60 44.81
C GLY A 203 1.54 45.20 44.84
N GLY A 204 2.33 44.87 43.84
CA GLY A 204 2.90 43.57 43.72
C GLY A 204 4.39 43.48 44.11
N ARG A 205 4.84 42.30 44.27
CA ARG A 205 6.14 41.83 44.73
C ARG A 205 7.29 42.05 43.72
N GLY A 206 7.41 43.19 43.02
CA GLY A 206 8.49 43.41 42.07
C GLY A 206 8.45 42.52 40.81
N THR A 207 9.57 42.42 40.10
CA THR A 207 9.73 41.52 38.95
C THR A 207 9.78 40.09 39.41
N GLU A 208 8.88 39.27 38.89
CA GLU A 208 8.75 37.84 39.23
C GLU A 208 8.88 36.98 37.96
N ILE A 209 9.57 35.86 38.09
CA ILE A 209 9.70 34.88 37.02
C ILE A 209 8.95 33.63 37.46
N THR A 210 7.92 33.26 36.69
CA THR A 210 7.17 32.04 36.93
C THR A 210 7.36 31.08 35.78
N THR A 211 7.53 29.80 36.01
CA THR A 211 7.61 28.79 34.97
C THR A 211 6.25 28.17 34.74
N LEU A 212 5.81 28.10 33.50
CA LEU A 212 4.71 27.23 33.13
C LEU A 212 5.26 25.81 32.97
N PRO A 213 4.73 24.86 33.75
CA PRO A 213 5.20 23.49 33.64
C PRO A 213 5.07 22.97 32.21
N GLY A 214 6.05 22.19 31.75
CA GLY A 214 6.02 21.50 30.50
C GLY A 214 4.80 20.55 30.40
N GLY A 215 4.45 20.15 29.21
CA GLY A 215 3.33 19.19 29.00
C GLY A 215 3.62 17.86 29.66
N ASN A 216 2.66 17.32 30.37
CA ASN A 216 2.67 15.95 30.83
C ASN A 216 2.40 15.05 29.60
N ASN A 217 2.86 13.81 29.58
CA ASN A 217 2.64 12.81 28.51
C ASN A 217 3.39 13.06 27.18
N LEU A 218 4.57 13.65 27.24
CA LEU A 218 5.42 13.82 26.05
C LEU A 218 5.95 12.49 25.48
N GLY A 219 5.85 11.40 26.23
CA GLY A 219 6.30 10.06 25.84
C GLY A 219 5.24 9.19 25.18
N GLU A 220 3.97 9.55 25.23
CA GLU A 220 2.90 8.74 24.67
C GLU A 220 2.90 8.78 23.13
N MET A 221 2.96 7.61 22.52
CA MET A 221 2.87 7.40 21.05
C MET A 221 1.73 6.48 20.65
N THR A 222 0.83 6.16 21.56
CA THR A 222 -0.24 5.18 21.39
C THR A 222 -1.10 5.46 20.16
N ASP A 223 -1.42 6.73 19.91
CA ASP A 223 -2.21 7.14 18.74
C ASP A 223 -1.43 6.96 17.44
N VAL A 224 -0.14 7.29 17.41
CA VAL A 224 0.74 7.11 16.26
C VAL A 224 0.87 5.63 15.94
N GLU A 225 1.11 4.79 16.97
CA GLU A 225 1.19 3.34 16.82
C GLU A 225 -0.14 2.74 16.30
N TYR A 226 -1.28 3.22 16.81
CA TYR A 226 -2.58 2.78 16.34
C TYR A 226 -2.77 3.05 14.84
N PHE A 227 -2.46 4.26 14.36
CA PHE A 227 -2.59 4.59 12.94
C PHE A 227 -1.54 3.90 12.08
N HIS A 228 -0.34 3.67 12.60
CA HIS A 228 0.67 2.85 11.95
C HIS A 228 0.17 1.41 11.72
N LYS A 229 -0.34 0.76 12.76
CA LYS A 229 -0.97 -0.57 12.67
C LYS A 229 -2.12 -0.58 11.68
N LYS A 230 -2.97 0.44 11.72
CA LYS A 230 -4.11 0.58 10.80
C LYS A 230 -3.69 0.76 9.35
N ALA A 231 -2.59 1.48 9.09
CA ALA A 231 -2.02 1.61 7.75
C ALA A 231 -1.51 0.25 7.23
N LEU A 232 -0.79 -0.52 8.04
CA LEU A 232 -0.33 -1.87 7.70
C LEU A 232 -1.49 -2.83 7.43
N GLN A 233 -2.52 -2.82 8.28
CA GLN A 233 -3.73 -3.62 8.08
C GLN A 233 -4.47 -3.27 6.78
N ALA A 234 -4.52 -1.98 6.41
CA ALA A 234 -5.13 -1.55 5.16
C ALA A 234 -4.37 -2.08 3.93
N MET A 235 -3.06 -2.29 4.04
CA MET A 235 -2.21 -2.90 3.01
C MET A 235 -2.17 -4.43 3.08
N ASN A 236 -2.85 -5.05 4.04
CA ASN A 236 -2.78 -6.47 4.38
C ASN A 236 -1.36 -6.97 4.72
N VAL A 237 -0.50 -6.10 5.24
CA VAL A 237 0.84 -6.47 5.70
C VAL A 237 0.78 -6.87 7.16
N PRO A 238 1.30 -8.05 7.55
CA PRO A 238 1.40 -8.46 8.95
C PRO A 238 2.30 -7.52 9.74
N GLU A 239 1.86 -7.12 10.92
CA GLU A 239 2.61 -6.22 11.81
C GLU A 239 3.98 -6.79 12.19
N GLY A 240 4.02 -8.10 12.46
CA GLY A 240 5.25 -8.81 12.83
C GLY A 240 6.38 -8.75 11.79
N ARG A 241 6.06 -8.51 10.50
CA ARG A 241 7.08 -8.34 9.46
C ARG A 241 7.80 -6.99 9.50
N MET A 242 7.20 -6.00 10.15
CA MET A 242 7.73 -4.64 10.25
C MET A 242 8.36 -4.36 11.61
N ALA A 243 8.06 -5.18 12.62
CA ALA A 243 8.64 -5.06 13.93
C ALA A 243 10.08 -5.61 13.93
N SER A 244 11.06 -4.71 14.03
CA SER A 244 12.49 -5.06 14.08
C SER A 244 12.94 -5.71 15.39
N GLU A 245 12.09 -5.67 16.44
CA GLU A 245 12.43 -6.09 17.79
C GLU A 245 11.86 -7.43 18.24
N THR A 246 11.09 -8.10 17.40
CA THR A 246 10.61 -9.43 17.76
C THR A 246 11.75 -10.44 17.61
N ALA A 247 12.62 -10.48 18.63
CA ALA A 247 13.36 -11.70 18.92
C ALA A 247 12.37 -12.88 18.81
N PHE A 248 12.78 -13.90 18.10
CA PHE A 248 12.06 -15.17 17.91
C PHE A 248 11.59 -15.68 19.28
N ASN A 249 10.41 -15.28 19.70
CA ASN A 249 9.76 -15.83 20.88
C ASN A 249 8.94 -17.04 20.41
N VAL A 250 9.49 -18.20 20.66
CA VAL A 250 8.94 -19.52 20.34
C VAL A 250 7.49 -19.72 20.85
N GLY A 251 7.05 -18.92 21.82
CA GLY A 251 5.68 -18.96 22.36
C GLY A 251 4.59 -18.24 21.56
N ARG A 252 4.93 -17.46 20.51
CA ARG A 252 3.98 -16.74 19.64
C ARG A 252 3.81 -17.34 18.24
N SER A 253 4.32 -18.52 18.01
CA SER A 253 4.32 -19.17 16.70
C SER A 253 2.92 -19.32 16.09
N SER A 254 1.89 -19.54 16.91
CA SER A 254 0.52 -19.72 16.44
C SER A 254 -0.16 -18.42 15.93
N GLU A 255 0.14 -17.27 16.53
CA GLU A 255 -0.39 -15.97 16.08
C GLU A 255 0.35 -15.48 14.82
N ILE A 256 1.66 -15.61 14.80
CA ILE A 256 2.49 -15.29 13.63
C ILE A 256 2.05 -16.14 12.43
N THR A 257 1.82 -17.43 12.62
CA THR A 257 1.35 -18.32 11.56
C THR A 257 -0.02 -17.95 11.02
N ARG A 258 -0.93 -17.43 11.84
CA ARG A 258 -2.28 -17.04 11.39
C ARG A 258 -2.25 -15.82 10.47
N ASP A 259 -1.47 -14.80 10.80
CA ASP A 259 -1.38 -13.58 9.99
C ASP A 259 -0.55 -13.80 8.73
N GLU A 260 0.48 -14.62 8.79
CA GLU A 260 1.24 -15.07 7.62
C GLU A 260 0.36 -15.88 6.65
N LEU A 261 -0.54 -16.73 7.14
CA LEU A 261 -1.51 -17.42 6.30
C LEU A 261 -2.46 -16.47 5.57
N LYS A 262 -2.93 -15.42 6.24
CA LYS A 262 -3.78 -14.40 5.60
C LYS A 262 -3.00 -13.65 4.52
N PHE A 263 -1.75 -13.31 4.83
CA PHE A 263 -0.86 -12.65 3.89
C PHE A 263 -0.54 -13.54 2.68
N ALA A 264 -0.18 -14.79 2.90
CA ALA A 264 0.07 -15.75 1.82
C ALA A 264 -1.15 -15.92 0.89
N LYS A 265 -2.37 -16.03 1.47
CA LYS A 265 -3.62 -16.06 0.70
C LYS A 265 -3.85 -14.75 -0.09
N PHE A 266 -3.49 -13.61 0.48
CA PHE A 266 -3.59 -12.33 -0.19
C PHE A 266 -2.62 -12.28 -1.38
N ILE A 267 -1.36 -12.67 -1.20
CA ILE A 267 -0.36 -12.73 -2.26
C ILE A 267 -0.78 -13.71 -3.36
N ALA A 268 -1.30 -14.89 -3.00
CA ALA A 268 -1.80 -15.86 -3.99
C ALA A 268 -2.92 -15.26 -4.87
N ARG A 269 -3.85 -14.51 -4.28
CA ARG A 269 -4.90 -13.79 -5.03
C ARG A 269 -4.33 -12.73 -5.96
N LEU A 270 -3.30 -12.00 -5.52
CA LEU A 270 -2.61 -11.00 -6.36
C LEU A 270 -1.91 -11.70 -7.54
N ARG A 271 -1.16 -12.77 -7.27
CA ARG A 271 -0.49 -13.58 -8.29
C ARG A 271 -1.50 -14.07 -9.34
N ASN A 272 -2.60 -14.69 -8.92
CA ASN A 272 -3.64 -15.16 -9.83
C ASN A 272 -4.29 -14.06 -10.70
N LYS A 273 -4.38 -12.84 -10.20
CA LYS A 273 -4.87 -11.72 -11.01
C LYS A 273 -3.81 -11.19 -11.97
N PHE A 274 -2.56 -11.22 -11.55
CA PHE A 274 -1.45 -10.77 -12.36
C PHE A 274 -1.13 -11.74 -13.52
N THR A 275 -1.38 -13.05 -13.35
CA THR A 275 -1.17 -14.05 -14.41
C THR A 275 -1.98 -13.77 -15.67
N LYS A 276 -3.04 -12.98 -15.60
CA LYS A 276 -3.80 -12.55 -16.78
C LYS A 276 -2.93 -11.82 -17.81
N LEU A 277 -1.83 -11.19 -17.37
CA LEU A 277 -0.84 -10.61 -18.29
C LEU A 277 -0.21 -11.69 -19.17
N PHE A 278 0.22 -12.76 -18.52
CA PHE A 278 0.87 -13.87 -19.22
C PHE A 278 -0.10 -14.61 -20.12
N ASP A 279 -1.35 -14.82 -19.66
CA ASP A 279 -2.42 -15.42 -20.45
C ASP A 279 -2.68 -14.66 -21.75
N ASP A 280 -2.82 -13.33 -21.67
CA ASP A 280 -3.11 -12.51 -22.84
C ASP A 280 -1.95 -12.46 -23.83
N LEU A 281 -0.72 -12.38 -23.33
CA LEU A 281 0.47 -12.40 -24.15
C LEU A 281 0.70 -13.77 -24.81
N LEU A 282 0.50 -14.85 -24.04
CA LEU A 282 0.67 -16.21 -24.56
C LEU A 282 -0.39 -16.54 -25.61
N CYS A 283 -1.66 -16.22 -25.33
CA CYS A 283 -2.74 -16.37 -26.31
C CYS A 283 -2.42 -15.67 -27.62
N THR A 284 -2.01 -14.40 -27.54
CA THR A 284 -1.66 -13.62 -28.75
C THR A 284 -0.48 -14.26 -29.50
N GLN A 285 0.55 -14.71 -28.76
CA GLN A 285 1.73 -15.33 -29.36
C GLN A 285 1.41 -16.66 -30.07
N LEU A 286 0.55 -17.49 -29.46
CA LEU A 286 0.14 -18.77 -30.05
C LEU A 286 -0.73 -18.58 -31.29
N ILE A 287 -1.63 -17.58 -31.29
CA ILE A 287 -2.45 -17.24 -32.48
C ILE A 287 -1.57 -16.75 -33.62
N LEU A 288 -0.62 -15.84 -33.35
CA LEU A 288 0.27 -15.30 -34.38
C LEU A 288 1.16 -16.39 -35.02
N LYS A 289 1.61 -17.34 -34.23
CA LYS A 289 2.41 -18.48 -34.70
C LYS A 289 1.57 -19.59 -35.33
N ASN A 290 0.26 -19.40 -35.51
CA ASN A 290 -0.69 -20.38 -36.02
C ASN A 290 -0.69 -21.74 -35.29
N ILE A 291 -0.32 -21.76 -33.98
CA ILE A 291 -0.40 -22.94 -33.13
C ILE A 291 -1.85 -23.20 -32.73
N ILE A 292 -2.59 -22.12 -32.41
CA ILE A 292 -4.04 -22.13 -32.16
C ILE A 292 -4.74 -21.23 -33.19
N LYS A 293 -5.94 -21.61 -33.57
CA LYS A 293 -6.71 -20.89 -34.59
C LYS A 293 -7.65 -19.86 -34.01
N SER A 294 -8.10 -20.04 -32.78
CA SER A 294 -9.10 -19.18 -32.18
C SER A 294 -8.89 -18.95 -30.68
N LYS A 295 -9.52 -17.92 -30.14
CA LYS A 295 -9.56 -17.70 -28.69
C LYS A 295 -10.35 -18.79 -27.95
N ALA A 296 -11.24 -19.50 -28.62
CA ALA A 296 -11.99 -20.61 -28.01
C ALA A 296 -11.05 -21.80 -27.69
N GLU A 297 -10.18 -22.16 -28.63
CA GLU A 297 -9.15 -23.19 -28.39
C GLU A 297 -8.19 -22.79 -27.26
N TRP A 298 -7.92 -21.48 -27.11
CA TRP A 298 -7.11 -20.99 -25.99
C TRP A 298 -7.79 -21.24 -24.64
N GLU A 299 -9.10 -21.00 -24.52
CA GLU A 299 -9.82 -21.22 -23.26
C GLU A 299 -9.78 -22.70 -22.81
N GLU A 300 -9.79 -23.64 -23.76
CA GLU A 300 -9.61 -25.08 -23.45
C GLU A 300 -8.18 -25.39 -22.99
N LEU A 301 -7.18 -24.86 -23.71
CA LEU A 301 -5.77 -25.07 -23.35
C LEU A 301 -5.38 -24.42 -22.02
N LYS A 302 -6.00 -23.29 -21.70
CA LYS A 302 -5.73 -22.51 -20.50
C LYS A 302 -5.97 -23.29 -19.21
N GLU A 303 -6.93 -24.21 -19.19
CA GLU A 303 -7.20 -25.05 -18.02
C GLU A 303 -5.99 -25.91 -17.62
N GLY A 304 -5.14 -26.28 -18.59
CA GLY A 304 -3.90 -27.01 -18.37
C GLY A 304 -2.67 -26.15 -18.06
N VAL A 305 -2.78 -24.80 -18.13
CA VAL A 305 -1.63 -23.90 -17.93
C VAL A 305 -1.58 -23.43 -16.50
N ASN A 306 -0.57 -23.87 -15.76
CA ASN A 306 -0.30 -23.42 -14.40
C ASN A 306 0.94 -22.54 -14.37
N TYR A 307 0.86 -21.44 -13.60
CA TYR A 307 1.99 -20.55 -13.34
C TYR A 307 2.53 -20.82 -11.96
N ASP A 308 3.74 -21.38 -11.90
CA ASP A 308 4.42 -21.63 -10.65
C ASP A 308 5.26 -20.41 -10.25
N PHE A 309 4.94 -19.86 -9.09
CA PHE A 309 5.68 -18.75 -8.50
C PHE A 309 6.58 -19.30 -7.40
N ARG A 310 7.86 -19.00 -7.47
CA ARG A 310 8.77 -19.33 -6.38
C ARG A 310 8.23 -18.74 -5.08
N VAL A 311 8.11 -19.61 -4.10
CA VAL A 311 7.77 -19.24 -2.72
C VAL A 311 9.07 -19.25 -1.93
N ASP A 312 9.29 -18.28 -1.05
CA ASP A 312 10.38 -18.33 -0.08
C ASP A 312 10.08 -19.47 0.90
N ASN A 313 10.73 -20.62 0.65
CA ASN A 313 10.41 -21.88 1.28
C ASN A 313 10.75 -21.97 2.77
N HIS A 314 11.61 -21.10 3.31
CA HIS A 314 12.07 -21.26 4.68
C HIS A 314 10.95 -21.27 5.73
N PHE A 315 9.96 -20.38 5.62
CA PHE A 315 8.83 -20.38 6.55
C PHE A 315 7.87 -21.55 6.32
N ASP A 316 7.66 -21.94 5.07
CA ASP A 316 6.81 -23.08 4.75
C ASP A 316 7.48 -24.41 5.15
N GLU A 317 8.80 -24.52 5.02
CA GLU A 317 9.58 -25.66 5.48
C GLU A 317 9.55 -25.80 7.01
N LEU A 318 9.81 -24.71 7.75
CA LEU A 318 9.72 -24.71 9.21
C LEU A 318 8.33 -25.09 9.68
N LYS A 319 7.31 -24.51 9.08
CA LYS A 319 5.92 -24.81 9.41
C LYS A 319 5.54 -26.25 9.09
N ASN A 320 5.97 -26.75 7.94
CA ASN A 320 5.73 -28.15 7.57
C ASN A 320 6.45 -29.11 8.55
N THR A 321 7.67 -28.75 8.96
CA THR A 321 8.42 -29.52 9.95
C THR A 321 7.71 -29.53 11.32
N GLU A 322 7.19 -28.38 11.78
CA GLU A 322 6.42 -28.29 13.02
C GLU A 322 5.12 -29.12 12.93
N ILE A 323 4.37 -29.00 11.82
CA ILE A 323 3.15 -29.77 11.60
C ILE A 323 3.45 -31.27 11.57
N TRP A 324 4.54 -31.69 10.93
CA TRP A 324 4.96 -33.09 10.93
C TRP A 324 5.36 -33.57 12.33
N HIS A 325 6.09 -32.75 13.09
CA HIS A 325 6.47 -33.06 14.46
C HIS A 325 5.23 -33.27 15.36
N GLU A 326 4.26 -32.34 15.30
CA GLU A 326 2.99 -32.46 16.03
C GLU A 326 2.19 -33.71 15.62
N ARG A 327 2.12 -34.01 14.32
CA ARG A 327 1.44 -35.20 13.83
C ARG A 327 2.09 -36.50 14.29
N LEU A 328 3.42 -36.53 14.29
CA LEU A 328 4.16 -37.72 14.77
C LEU A 328 4.00 -37.89 16.28
N ASN A 329 4.01 -36.80 17.06
CA ASN A 329 3.72 -36.86 18.48
C ASN A 329 2.29 -37.37 18.74
N LEU A 330 1.31 -36.83 18.00
CA LEU A 330 -0.07 -37.32 18.09
C LEU A 330 -0.19 -38.80 17.66
N ALA A 331 0.55 -39.22 16.65
CA ALA A 331 0.57 -40.61 16.23
C ALA A 331 1.15 -41.55 17.32
N ASN A 332 2.22 -41.13 17.99
CA ASN A 332 2.81 -41.83 19.13
C ASN A 332 1.82 -41.94 20.30
N ASP A 333 1.06 -40.86 20.59
CA ASP A 333 0.04 -40.88 21.64
C ASP A 333 -1.13 -41.81 21.33
N VAL A 334 -1.46 -41.99 20.06
CA VAL A 334 -2.55 -42.87 19.59
C VAL A 334 -2.09 -44.31 19.40
N ASP A 335 -0.79 -44.57 19.26
CA ASP A 335 -0.24 -45.91 18.99
C ASP A 335 -0.72 -46.99 19.99
N PRO A 336 -0.80 -46.77 21.31
CA PRO A 336 -1.32 -47.75 22.28
C PRO A 336 -2.77 -48.14 22.06
N PHE A 337 -3.54 -47.38 21.33
CA PHE A 337 -4.96 -47.56 21.03
C PHE A 337 -5.21 -48.22 19.65
N VAL A 338 -4.16 -48.32 18.83
CA VAL A 338 -4.24 -48.95 17.50
C VAL A 338 -4.49 -50.45 17.66
N GLY A 339 -5.43 -50.95 16.90
CA GLY A 339 -5.87 -52.34 16.99
C GLY A 339 -6.93 -52.64 18.07
N LYS A 340 -7.13 -51.67 19.02
CA LYS A 340 -8.20 -51.77 20.04
C LYS A 340 -9.40 -50.88 19.71
N TYR A 341 -9.15 -49.66 19.34
CA TYR A 341 -10.19 -48.63 19.10
C TYR A 341 -10.11 -48.00 17.71
N VAL A 342 -8.91 -47.94 17.14
CA VAL A 342 -8.65 -47.30 15.82
C VAL A 342 -7.81 -48.24 14.96
N SER A 343 -8.01 -48.18 13.64
CA SER A 343 -7.19 -48.97 12.69
C SER A 343 -5.93 -48.21 12.30
N VAL A 344 -4.89 -48.92 11.87
CA VAL A 344 -3.66 -48.32 11.31
C VAL A 344 -3.97 -47.43 10.13
N GLU A 345 -4.91 -47.84 9.29
CA GLU A 345 -5.34 -47.05 8.13
C GLU A 345 -6.00 -45.74 8.54
N TRP A 346 -6.78 -45.75 9.61
CA TRP A 346 -7.37 -44.53 10.17
C TRP A 346 -6.28 -43.55 10.65
N VAL A 347 -5.24 -44.04 11.33
CA VAL A 347 -4.12 -43.19 11.79
C VAL A 347 -3.39 -42.58 10.59
N ARG A 348 -3.10 -43.36 9.55
CA ARG A 348 -2.46 -42.87 8.32
C ARG A 348 -3.29 -41.77 7.64
N LYS A 349 -4.59 -42.00 7.47
CA LYS A 349 -5.50 -41.05 6.79
C LYS A 349 -5.86 -39.86 7.65
N THR A 350 -6.12 -40.01 8.93
CA THR A 350 -6.68 -38.96 9.79
C THR A 350 -5.61 -38.18 10.55
N VAL A 351 -4.63 -38.86 11.14
CA VAL A 351 -3.58 -38.24 11.94
C VAL A 351 -2.45 -37.77 11.04
N LEU A 352 -1.89 -38.64 10.23
CA LEU A 352 -0.78 -38.32 9.35
C LEU A 352 -1.21 -37.57 8.08
N ARG A 353 -2.51 -37.72 7.70
CA ARG A 353 -3.09 -37.12 6.48
C ARG A 353 -2.35 -37.52 5.20
N MET A 354 -1.95 -38.77 5.13
CA MET A 354 -1.34 -39.38 3.96
C MET A 354 -2.38 -39.53 2.84
N THR A 355 -1.94 -39.29 1.61
CA THR A 355 -2.77 -39.56 0.43
C THR A 355 -2.82 -41.07 0.15
N GLU A 356 -3.80 -41.54 -0.67
CA GLU A 356 -3.90 -42.95 -0.99
C GLU A 356 -2.67 -43.50 -1.75
N ASP A 357 -1.98 -42.62 -2.46
CA ASP A 357 -0.74 -42.98 -3.16
C ASP A 357 0.47 -43.03 -2.22
N ASP A 358 0.48 -42.30 -1.11
CA ASP A 358 1.51 -42.36 -0.07
C ASP A 358 1.32 -43.61 0.83
N ILE A 359 0.13 -44.19 0.84
CA ILE A 359 -0.22 -45.36 1.67
C ILE A 359 0.09 -46.67 0.93
N LYS A 360 0.10 -46.67 -0.40
CA LYS A 360 0.49 -47.80 -1.24
C LYS A 360 2.00 -48.03 -1.22
#